data_f0fb6aca7c3a69c098c9d36a5baaedd9
#
_entry.id   f0fb6aca7c3a69c098c9d36a5baaedd9
#
_cell.length_a   1.000
_cell.length_b   1.000
_cell.length_c   1.000
_cell.angle_alpha   90.00
_cell.angle_beta   90.00
_cell.angle_gamma   90.00
#
_symmetry.space_group_name_H-M   'P 1'
#
loop_
_entity.id
_entity.type
_entity.pdbx_description
1 polymer ?
#
loop_
_entity_poly.entity_id
_entity_poly.type
_entity_poly.pdbx_seq_one_letter_code
_entity_poly.pdbx_strand_id
1 'polypeptide(L)'
;MTIEKIRVSIGSAVVLGLSQSNKFNIEPTTCYVMTYLKGRCTANCGFCPQARESEGSIEFLSRITWPIFEFKEFLTKLNYMPPHKKFKRICIQTLNYDQNFEDLVEIITKIKKNSNIPLSIAIPPMPKSKLRDLKLIGVERVGIALDGSTEEIFEKVKGKGVSGPYNWNLHLQSLNDALEIFSVGFVTTHLIIGLGETPQQVLELIERLHNLKIKVSLFAFTPIKGTILQSNSKPEIVIFRKIQLGRYLIINENKELKDFTFNSKGDIIKFNLNKKELKNIIENSNAFMTSGCPGCNRPYYTSKPSGPIYNYPRGLNITEQEEIYHSLLKFIL
;
A
#
# COMPACT_ATOMS: atom_id res chain seq x y z
N MET A 1 14.13 -12.95 22.59
CA MET A 1 14.94 -11.70 22.65
C MET A 1 13.98 -10.53 22.76
N THR A 2 14.30 -9.49 23.49
CA THR A 2 13.41 -8.33 23.62
C THR A 2 13.67 -7.36 22.47
N ILE A 3 12.62 -6.93 21.77
CA ILE A 3 12.71 -5.91 20.71
C ILE A 3 13.23 -4.61 21.31
N GLU A 4 14.38 -4.16 20.87
CA GLU A 4 14.98 -2.90 21.31
C GLU A 4 14.74 -1.77 20.32
N LYS A 5 14.67 -2.07 19.01
CA LYS A 5 14.62 -1.09 17.92
C LYS A 5 13.41 -1.29 17.02
N ILE A 6 12.92 -0.20 16.46
CA ILE A 6 11.85 -0.18 15.46
C ILE A 6 12.17 0.88 14.42
N ARG A 7 11.70 0.69 13.20
CA ARG A 7 11.73 1.75 12.17
C ARG A 7 10.40 2.48 12.14
N VAL A 8 10.45 3.79 12.04
CA VAL A 8 9.24 4.63 11.93
C VAL A 8 9.38 5.49 10.67
N SER A 9 8.33 5.54 9.83
CA SER A 9 8.37 6.43 8.66
C SER A 9 8.59 7.87 9.11
N ILE A 10 9.39 8.64 8.36
CA ILE A 10 9.78 10.00 8.77
C ILE A 10 8.57 10.88 9.08
N GLY A 11 7.49 10.80 8.30
CA GLY A 11 6.25 11.54 8.58
C GLY A 11 5.62 11.16 9.91
N SER A 12 5.57 9.87 10.24
CA SER A 12 5.06 9.39 11.53
C SER A 12 5.99 9.79 12.68
N ALA A 13 7.30 9.73 12.47
CA ALA A 13 8.29 10.14 13.48
C ALA A 13 8.17 11.62 13.85
N VAL A 14 7.93 12.48 12.87
CA VAL A 14 7.69 13.94 13.10
C VAL A 14 6.41 14.16 13.90
N VAL A 15 5.30 13.51 13.55
CA VAL A 15 4.03 13.63 14.29
C VAL A 15 4.17 13.13 15.73
N LEU A 16 4.96 12.06 15.96
CA LEU A 16 5.26 11.53 17.30
C LEU A 16 6.23 12.42 18.10
N GLY A 17 6.92 13.36 17.46
CA GLY A 17 8.00 14.13 18.08
C GLY A 17 9.26 13.29 18.36
N LEU A 18 9.47 12.23 17.56
CA LEU A 18 10.71 11.42 17.52
C LEU A 18 11.78 12.04 16.62
N SER A 19 11.37 12.88 15.68
CA SER A 19 12.27 13.56 14.74
C SER A 19 11.86 15.01 14.59
N GLN A 20 12.86 15.89 14.48
CA GLN A 20 12.69 17.29 14.10
C GLN A 20 12.95 17.36 12.58
N SER A 21 11.90 17.51 11.82
CA SER A 21 11.96 17.75 10.37
C SER A 21 11.02 18.90 10.02
N ASN A 22 11.22 19.52 8.87
CA ASN A 22 10.31 20.53 8.36
C ASN A 22 8.89 19.99 8.36
N LYS A 23 7.92 20.82 8.79
CA LYS A 23 6.50 20.45 8.81
C LYS A 23 6.08 19.99 7.41
N PHE A 24 5.50 18.81 7.34
CA PHE A 24 4.85 18.35 6.11
C PHE A 24 3.57 19.15 5.90
N ASN A 25 3.30 19.55 4.65
CA ASN A 25 2.03 20.21 4.31
C ASN A 25 0.82 19.33 4.63
N ILE A 26 1.01 18.01 4.67
CA ILE A 26 -0.01 17.03 5.00
C ILE A 26 0.62 15.98 5.92
N GLU A 27 0.12 15.90 7.14
CA GLU A 27 0.56 14.91 8.11
C GLU A 27 -0.07 13.53 7.83
N PRO A 28 0.64 12.44 8.11
CA PRO A 28 0.06 11.10 8.05
C PRO A 28 -0.99 10.92 9.15
N THR A 29 -2.13 10.38 8.75
CA THR A 29 -3.22 10.01 9.68
C THR A 29 -3.04 8.59 10.24
N THR A 30 -2.10 7.85 9.71
CA THR A 30 -1.68 6.52 10.17
C THR A 30 -0.24 6.58 10.63
N CYS A 31 0.04 6.01 11.80
CA CYS A 31 1.42 5.77 12.26
C CYS A 31 1.98 4.55 11.51
N TYR A 32 2.98 4.78 10.65
CA TYR A 32 3.62 3.70 9.91
C TYR A 32 4.91 3.31 10.59
N VAL A 33 4.97 2.06 11.03
CA VAL A 33 6.16 1.46 11.64
C VAL A 33 6.57 0.21 10.86
N MET A 34 7.83 -0.20 10.99
CA MET A 34 8.37 -1.37 10.32
C MET A 34 9.28 -2.13 11.27
N THR A 35 9.26 -3.46 11.20
CA THR A 35 10.19 -4.31 11.93
C THR A 35 11.64 -3.89 11.64
N TYR A 36 12.50 -3.94 12.66
CA TYR A 36 13.91 -3.67 12.49
C TYR A 36 14.68 -4.98 12.25
N LEU A 37 15.53 -4.97 11.25
CA LEU A 37 16.48 -6.04 10.96
C LEU A 37 17.87 -5.43 10.81
N LYS A 38 18.88 -6.02 11.49
CA LYS A 38 20.28 -5.70 11.23
C LYS A 38 20.68 -6.35 9.90
N GLY A 39 20.67 -5.58 8.84
CA GLY A 39 20.91 -6.09 7.49
C GLY A 39 19.71 -5.89 6.57
N ARG A 40 19.51 -6.80 5.62
CA ARG A 40 18.48 -6.73 4.59
C ARG A 40 17.45 -7.82 4.72
N CYS A 41 16.26 -7.56 4.19
CA CYS A 41 15.19 -8.52 4.01
C CYS A 41 15.71 -9.76 3.27
N THR A 42 15.29 -10.96 3.65
CA THR A 42 15.64 -12.21 2.94
C THR A 42 14.89 -12.35 1.61
N ALA A 43 13.82 -11.57 1.41
CA ALA A 43 13.15 -11.49 0.12
C ALA A 43 13.94 -10.59 -0.87
N ASN A 44 13.68 -10.79 -2.19
CA ASN A 44 14.43 -10.12 -3.23
C ASN A 44 13.54 -9.38 -4.24
N CYS A 45 12.50 -8.68 -3.75
CA CYS A 45 11.59 -7.93 -4.62
C CYS A 45 12.36 -6.87 -5.43
N GLY A 46 12.28 -6.93 -6.76
CA GLY A 46 13.08 -6.13 -7.67
C GLY A 46 12.86 -4.60 -7.60
N PHE A 47 11.77 -4.18 -6.99
CA PHE A 47 11.44 -2.76 -6.77
C PHE A 47 11.80 -2.25 -5.36
N CYS A 48 12.25 -3.13 -4.45
CA CYS A 48 12.34 -2.82 -3.04
C CYS A 48 13.78 -2.50 -2.59
N PRO A 49 14.05 -1.33 -1.99
CA PRO A 49 15.38 -1.02 -1.48
C PRO A 49 15.78 -1.87 -0.26
N GLN A 50 14.83 -2.54 0.40
CA GLN A 50 15.11 -3.49 1.48
C GLN A 50 15.51 -4.89 0.99
N ALA A 51 15.37 -5.17 -0.31
CA ALA A 51 15.62 -6.50 -0.89
C ALA A 51 17.04 -6.99 -0.63
N ARG A 52 17.20 -8.31 -0.56
CA ARG A 52 18.46 -8.99 -0.22
C ARG A 52 19.64 -8.52 -1.08
N GLU A 53 19.44 -8.39 -2.38
CA GLU A 53 20.47 -8.02 -3.34
C GLU A 53 20.42 -6.53 -3.75
N SER A 54 19.57 -5.72 -3.11
CA SER A 54 19.52 -4.30 -3.40
C SER A 54 20.77 -3.59 -2.87
N GLU A 55 21.36 -2.73 -3.68
CA GLU A 55 22.42 -1.81 -3.32
C GLU A 55 21.88 -0.46 -2.80
N GLY A 56 20.54 -0.29 -2.86
CA GLY A 56 19.88 0.91 -2.37
C GLY A 56 19.98 1.08 -0.86
N SER A 57 19.77 2.30 -0.38
CA SER A 57 19.81 2.55 1.06
C SER A 57 18.71 1.78 1.79
N ILE A 58 19.09 1.04 2.84
CA ILE A 58 18.17 0.33 3.73
C ILE A 58 17.31 1.28 4.58
N GLU A 59 17.56 2.58 4.53
CA GLU A 59 16.73 3.57 5.20
C GLU A 59 15.40 3.81 4.46
N PHE A 60 15.28 3.38 3.20
CA PHE A 60 14.08 3.60 2.40
C PHE A 60 13.15 2.39 2.38
N LEU A 61 11.85 2.65 2.37
CA LEU A 61 10.84 1.78 1.81
C LEU A 61 10.04 2.60 0.81
N SER A 62 10.02 2.20 -0.47
CA SER A 62 9.68 3.10 -1.56
C SER A 62 10.56 4.37 -1.47
N ARG A 63 10.03 5.56 -1.66
CA ARG A 63 10.80 6.82 -1.58
C ARG A 63 10.80 7.47 -0.19
N ILE A 64 10.21 6.84 0.80
CA ILE A 64 10.13 7.37 2.17
C ILE A 64 11.24 6.79 3.03
N THR A 65 11.87 7.63 3.83
CA THR A 65 12.85 7.19 4.83
C THR A 65 12.17 6.64 6.08
N TRP A 66 12.80 5.63 6.65
CA TRP A 66 12.34 4.93 7.85
C TRP A 66 13.48 4.85 8.86
N PRO A 67 13.79 5.98 9.52
CA PRO A 67 14.84 6.00 10.54
C PRO A 67 14.54 5.02 11.67
N ILE A 68 15.61 4.62 12.36
CA ILE A 68 15.59 3.68 13.47
C ILE A 68 15.44 4.46 14.76
N PHE A 69 14.58 3.98 15.66
CA PHE A 69 14.38 4.52 17.01
C PHE A 69 14.43 3.40 18.03
N GLU A 70 14.77 3.74 19.27
CA GLU A 70 14.60 2.84 20.40
C GLU A 70 13.10 2.55 20.61
N PHE A 71 12.75 1.28 20.69
CA PHE A 71 11.33 0.90 20.78
C PHE A 71 10.65 1.43 22.04
N LYS A 72 11.39 1.51 23.15
CA LYS A 72 10.91 2.12 24.41
C LYS A 72 10.56 3.59 24.22
N GLU A 73 11.39 4.36 23.51
CA GLU A 73 11.13 5.77 23.21
C GLU A 73 9.87 5.91 22.32
N PHE A 74 9.75 5.11 21.28
CA PHE A 74 8.55 5.08 20.44
C PHE A 74 7.28 4.82 21.26
N LEU A 75 7.28 3.82 22.14
CA LEU A 75 6.13 3.51 23.01
C LEU A 75 5.80 4.66 23.96
N THR A 76 6.81 5.31 24.53
CA THR A 76 6.63 6.48 25.39
C THR A 76 5.96 7.61 24.62
N LYS A 77 6.46 7.97 23.43
CA LYS A 77 5.87 9.01 22.59
C LYS A 77 4.46 8.68 22.17
N LEU A 78 4.19 7.42 21.81
CA LEU A 78 2.87 6.95 21.42
C LEU A 78 1.85 7.08 22.56
N ASN A 79 2.24 6.72 23.77
CA ASN A 79 1.38 6.77 24.95
C ASN A 79 1.03 8.23 25.36
N TYR A 80 1.98 9.14 25.24
CA TYR A 80 1.81 10.55 25.61
C TYR A 80 1.32 11.45 24.47
N MET A 81 0.84 10.88 23.35
CA MET A 81 0.29 11.69 22.26
C MET A 81 -0.94 12.50 22.69
N PRO A 82 -0.96 13.82 22.41
CA PRO A 82 -2.15 14.63 22.65
C PRO A 82 -3.35 14.11 21.86
N PRO A 83 -4.58 14.14 22.41
CA PRO A 83 -5.78 13.60 21.76
C PRO A 83 -6.02 14.14 20.34
N HIS A 84 -5.75 15.42 20.09
CA HIS A 84 -5.94 16.07 18.78
C HIS A 84 -4.90 15.68 17.73
N LYS A 85 -3.78 15.05 18.13
CA LYS A 85 -2.73 14.52 17.24
C LYS A 85 -2.76 13.00 17.10
N LYS A 86 -3.71 12.31 17.76
CA LYS A 86 -3.75 10.84 17.71
C LYS A 86 -3.95 10.33 16.30
N PHE A 87 -3.12 9.38 15.92
CA PHE A 87 -3.30 8.62 14.69
C PHE A 87 -4.63 7.86 14.70
N LYS A 88 -5.26 7.77 13.53
CA LYS A 88 -6.47 6.95 13.34
C LYS A 88 -6.15 5.45 13.34
N ARG A 89 -4.89 5.09 13.10
CA ARG A 89 -4.42 3.70 12.96
C ARG A 89 -2.92 3.62 13.13
N ILE A 90 -2.43 2.46 13.57
CA ILE A 90 -1.01 2.08 13.46
C ILE A 90 -0.92 0.99 12.40
N CYS A 91 0.02 1.10 11.47
CA CYS A 91 0.26 0.11 10.42
C CYS A 91 1.69 -0.40 10.53
N ILE A 92 1.84 -1.69 10.85
CA ILE A 92 3.14 -2.35 11.01
C ILE A 92 3.48 -3.05 9.69
N GLN A 93 4.58 -2.63 9.05
CA GLN A 93 5.18 -3.30 7.90
C GLN A 93 6.19 -4.33 8.41
N THR A 94 6.23 -5.52 7.81
CA THR A 94 7.25 -6.50 8.18
C THR A 94 8.27 -6.70 7.06
N LEU A 95 9.53 -6.85 7.45
CA LEU A 95 10.56 -7.41 6.59
C LEU A 95 10.48 -8.95 6.68
N ASN A 96 10.97 -9.65 5.64
CA ASN A 96 11.04 -11.11 5.66
C ASN A 96 12.39 -11.55 6.25
N TYR A 97 12.35 -12.30 7.35
CA TYR A 97 13.48 -12.92 8.07
C TYR A 97 12.95 -13.96 9.06
N ASP A 98 13.80 -14.84 9.57
CA ASP A 98 13.38 -16.02 10.33
C ASP A 98 12.52 -15.70 11.56
N GLN A 99 12.87 -14.68 12.35
CA GLN A 99 12.16 -14.29 13.58
C GLN A 99 11.05 -13.24 13.36
N ASN A 100 10.66 -12.99 12.10
CA ASN A 100 9.73 -11.88 11.81
C ASN A 100 8.37 -12.02 12.49
N PHE A 101 7.89 -13.24 12.70
CA PHE A 101 6.62 -13.50 13.36
C PHE A 101 6.68 -13.22 14.86
N GLU A 102 7.70 -13.73 15.53
CA GLU A 102 7.93 -13.55 16.96
C GLU A 102 8.14 -12.08 17.30
N ASP A 103 8.92 -11.39 16.50
CA ASP A 103 9.15 -9.94 16.63
C ASP A 103 7.84 -9.17 16.41
N LEU A 104 7.04 -9.54 15.41
CA LEU A 104 5.76 -8.91 15.14
C LEU A 104 4.79 -9.10 16.31
N VAL A 105 4.71 -10.29 16.88
CA VAL A 105 3.87 -10.60 18.06
C VAL A 105 4.29 -9.73 19.25
N GLU A 106 5.59 -9.61 19.52
CA GLU A 106 6.11 -8.78 20.61
C GLU A 106 5.80 -7.30 20.39
N ILE A 107 6.02 -6.77 19.18
CA ILE A 107 5.71 -5.39 18.81
C ILE A 107 4.22 -5.09 19.02
N ILE A 108 3.33 -5.96 18.51
CA ILE A 108 1.88 -5.79 18.65
C ILE A 108 1.48 -5.79 20.13
N THR A 109 1.96 -6.76 20.89
CA THR A 109 1.64 -6.91 22.31
C THR A 109 2.06 -5.67 23.10
N LYS A 110 3.26 -5.15 22.87
CA LYS A 110 3.74 -3.93 23.54
C LYS A 110 2.99 -2.68 23.10
N ILE A 111 2.67 -2.53 21.81
CA ILE A 111 1.84 -1.41 21.33
C ILE A 111 0.45 -1.45 21.95
N LYS A 112 -0.19 -2.61 21.99
CA LYS A 112 -1.54 -2.77 22.58
C LYS A 112 -1.61 -2.47 24.07
N LYS A 113 -0.52 -2.72 24.81
CA LYS A 113 -0.41 -2.33 26.23
C LYS A 113 -0.30 -0.81 26.43
N ASN A 114 0.20 -0.08 25.42
CA ASN A 114 0.47 1.35 25.49
C ASN A 114 -0.53 2.21 24.68
N SER A 115 -1.41 1.60 23.87
CA SER A 115 -2.32 2.34 23.01
C SER A 115 -3.53 1.51 22.59
N ASN A 116 -4.69 2.17 22.53
CA ASN A 116 -5.94 1.60 22.00
C ASN A 116 -6.16 1.91 20.49
N ILE A 117 -5.18 2.50 19.82
CA ILE A 117 -5.28 2.80 18.38
C ILE A 117 -5.40 1.48 17.60
N PRO A 118 -6.35 1.37 16.66
CA PRO A 118 -6.52 0.17 15.85
C PRO A 118 -5.25 -0.21 15.09
N LEU A 119 -4.93 -1.51 15.02
CA LEU A 119 -3.74 -2.04 14.37
C LEU A 119 -4.05 -2.67 13.02
N SER A 120 -3.25 -2.32 12.02
CA SER A 120 -3.12 -3.03 10.75
C SER A 120 -1.70 -3.58 10.62
N ILE A 121 -1.57 -4.71 9.96
CA ILE A 121 -0.26 -5.28 9.62
C ILE A 121 -0.16 -5.49 8.12
N ALA A 122 1.05 -5.37 7.57
CA ALA A 122 1.39 -5.78 6.21
C ALA A 122 2.50 -6.83 6.30
N ILE A 123 2.17 -8.06 5.92
CA ILE A 123 2.96 -9.25 6.17
C ILE A 123 3.18 -10.06 4.88
N PRO A 124 4.25 -10.87 4.80
CA PRO A 124 4.32 -11.93 3.81
C PRO A 124 3.25 -13.01 4.08
N PRO A 125 2.99 -13.93 3.14
CA PRO A 125 2.16 -15.09 3.38
C PRO A 125 2.61 -15.85 4.62
N MET A 126 1.66 -16.24 5.46
CA MET A 126 1.90 -16.99 6.69
C MET A 126 0.91 -18.14 6.80
N PRO A 127 1.25 -19.22 7.54
CA PRO A 127 0.31 -20.29 7.88
C PRO A 127 -0.93 -19.75 8.61
N LYS A 128 -2.06 -20.39 8.38
CA LYS A 128 -3.36 -20.01 8.96
C LYS A 128 -3.35 -19.94 10.50
N SER A 129 -2.57 -20.80 11.17
CA SER A 129 -2.36 -20.74 12.62
C SER A 129 -1.76 -19.40 13.05
N LYS A 130 -0.69 -18.96 12.42
CA LYS A 130 -0.05 -17.66 12.71
C LYS A 130 -1.00 -16.47 12.47
N LEU A 131 -1.84 -16.52 11.42
CA LEU A 131 -2.87 -15.51 11.19
C LEU A 131 -3.91 -15.47 12.33
N ARG A 132 -4.31 -16.62 12.88
CA ARG A 132 -5.20 -16.68 14.05
C ARG A 132 -4.56 -16.05 15.28
N ASP A 133 -3.29 -16.38 15.56
CA ASP A 133 -2.55 -15.80 16.69
C ASP A 133 -2.49 -14.28 16.59
N LEU A 134 -2.19 -13.73 15.41
CA LEU A 134 -2.19 -12.29 15.17
C LEU A 134 -3.56 -11.65 15.41
N LYS A 135 -4.64 -12.32 14.99
CA LYS A 135 -6.01 -11.86 15.26
C LYS A 135 -6.32 -11.86 16.77
N LEU A 136 -5.94 -12.91 17.49
CA LEU A 136 -6.18 -13.07 18.93
C LEU A 136 -5.47 -12.00 19.76
N ILE A 137 -4.26 -11.59 19.38
CA ILE A 137 -3.52 -10.52 20.08
C ILE A 137 -3.98 -9.11 19.70
N GLY A 138 -5.06 -8.98 18.91
CA GLY A 138 -5.77 -7.72 18.68
C GLY A 138 -5.40 -6.99 17.40
N VAL A 139 -4.84 -7.68 16.39
CA VAL A 139 -4.75 -7.13 15.03
C VAL A 139 -6.15 -7.01 14.43
N GLU A 140 -6.49 -5.82 13.97
CA GLU A 140 -7.79 -5.57 13.33
C GLU A 140 -7.78 -5.94 11.84
N ARG A 141 -6.73 -5.54 11.12
CA ARG A 141 -6.63 -5.69 9.66
C ARG A 141 -5.31 -6.29 9.24
N VAL A 142 -5.36 -7.10 8.20
CA VAL A 142 -4.18 -7.70 7.58
C VAL A 142 -4.09 -7.34 6.11
N GLY A 143 -2.89 -7.04 5.65
CA GLY A 143 -2.53 -6.86 4.25
C GLY A 143 -1.48 -7.88 3.83
N ILE A 144 -1.72 -8.56 2.72
CA ILE A 144 -0.77 -9.48 2.08
C ILE A 144 -0.61 -8.99 0.65
N ALA A 145 0.55 -8.42 0.34
CA ALA A 145 0.79 -7.71 -0.90
C ALA A 145 1.01 -8.65 -2.09
N LEU A 146 0.20 -8.54 -3.13
CA LEU A 146 0.46 -9.18 -4.42
C LEU A 146 1.52 -8.41 -5.21
N ASP A 147 1.46 -7.09 -5.20
CA ASP A 147 2.30 -6.15 -5.96
C ASP A 147 2.10 -6.27 -7.48
N GLY A 148 2.28 -7.45 -8.09
CA GLY A 148 1.99 -7.71 -9.51
C GLY A 148 0.51 -7.96 -9.77
N SER A 149 0.02 -7.62 -10.97
CA SER A 149 -1.37 -7.81 -11.37
C SER A 149 -1.63 -9.15 -12.07
N THR A 150 -0.59 -9.85 -12.48
CA THR A 150 -0.63 -11.21 -13.04
C THR A 150 0.42 -12.08 -12.39
N GLU A 151 0.26 -13.41 -12.48
CA GLU A 151 1.27 -14.37 -12.02
C GLU A 151 2.62 -14.13 -12.71
N GLU A 152 2.63 -13.89 -14.02
CA GLU A 152 3.84 -13.62 -14.79
C GLU A 152 4.61 -12.40 -14.25
N ILE A 153 3.92 -11.28 -14.04
CA ILE A 153 4.53 -10.06 -13.49
C ILE A 153 4.98 -10.29 -12.05
N PHE A 154 4.18 -10.95 -11.24
CA PHE A 154 4.55 -11.29 -9.87
C PHE A 154 5.84 -12.11 -9.83
N GLU A 155 5.91 -13.19 -10.62
CA GLU A 155 7.10 -14.05 -10.68
C GLU A 155 8.33 -13.27 -11.18
N LYS A 156 8.16 -12.38 -12.16
CA LYS A 156 9.22 -11.53 -12.69
C LYS A 156 9.80 -10.55 -11.69
N VAL A 157 8.96 -9.94 -10.82
CA VAL A 157 9.40 -8.82 -9.98
C VAL A 157 9.55 -9.17 -8.50
N LYS A 158 8.99 -10.31 -8.05
CA LYS A 158 8.90 -10.68 -6.64
C LYS A 158 9.15 -12.18 -6.38
N GLY A 159 8.88 -13.03 -7.37
CA GLY A 159 9.03 -14.48 -7.30
C GLY A 159 10.35 -14.98 -7.90
N LYS A 160 10.27 -16.04 -8.68
CA LYS A 160 11.44 -16.75 -9.24
C LYS A 160 12.33 -15.88 -10.13
N GLY A 161 11.75 -14.94 -10.88
CA GLY A 161 12.47 -14.06 -11.80
C GLY A 161 13.52 -13.16 -11.15
N VAL A 162 13.39 -12.94 -9.84
CA VAL A 162 14.36 -12.19 -9.02
C VAL A 162 14.98 -13.07 -7.92
N SER A 163 14.92 -14.39 -8.06
CA SER A 163 15.36 -15.32 -7.01
C SER A 163 14.69 -15.05 -5.65
N GLY A 164 13.43 -14.59 -5.69
CA GLY A 164 12.63 -14.29 -4.50
C GLY A 164 12.01 -15.55 -3.89
N PRO A 165 11.67 -15.55 -2.59
CA PRO A 165 11.07 -16.69 -1.90
C PRO A 165 9.55 -16.80 -2.12
N TYR A 166 8.95 -15.86 -2.83
CA TYR A 166 7.51 -15.72 -2.92
C TYR A 166 6.93 -16.51 -4.10
N ASN A 167 5.68 -16.93 -3.93
CA ASN A 167 4.91 -17.70 -4.91
C ASN A 167 3.50 -17.10 -5.01
N TRP A 168 3.00 -16.94 -6.23
CA TRP A 168 1.69 -16.36 -6.52
C TRP A 168 0.55 -17.10 -5.84
N ASN A 169 0.50 -18.43 -5.99
CA ASN A 169 -0.58 -19.24 -5.45
C ASN A 169 -0.59 -19.24 -3.92
N LEU A 170 0.59 -19.26 -3.28
CA LEU A 170 0.69 -19.13 -1.81
C LEU A 170 0.20 -17.76 -1.31
N HIS A 171 0.41 -16.67 -2.07
CA HIS A 171 -0.14 -15.37 -1.71
C HIS A 171 -1.67 -15.37 -1.79
N LEU A 172 -2.24 -15.92 -2.87
CA LEU A 172 -3.70 -16.05 -3.01
C LEU A 172 -4.31 -16.94 -1.94
N GLN A 173 -3.65 -18.06 -1.62
CA GLN A 173 -4.08 -18.95 -0.54
C GLN A 173 -4.06 -18.23 0.81
N SER A 174 -2.99 -17.50 1.13
CA SER A 174 -2.88 -16.76 2.39
C SER A 174 -3.89 -15.61 2.49
N LEU A 175 -4.26 -14.97 1.38
CA LEU A 175 -5.34 -14.00 1.33
C LEU A 175 -6.71 -14.65 1.63
N ASN A 176 -6.99 -15.83 1.10
CA ASN A 176 -8.20 -16.59 1.39
C ASN A 176 -8.24 -17.04 2.86
N ASP A 177 -7.15 -17.58 3.38
CA ASP A 177 -7.03 -17.97 4.79
C ASP A 177 -7.25 -16.75 5.72
N ALA A 178 -6.75 -15.59 5.31
CA ALA A 178 -6.95 -14.35 6.05
C ALA A 178 -8.43 -13.92 6.06
N LEU A 179 -9.19 -14.10 4.98
CA LEU A 179 -10.63 -13.80 4.94
C LEU A 179 -11.44 -14.63 5.93
N GLU A 180 -11.10 -15.89 6.10
CA GLU A 180 -11.76 -16.77 7.07
C GLU A 180 -11.51 -16.32 8.53
N ILE A 181 -10.35 -15.68 8.79
CA ILE A 181 -9.94 -15.29 10.15
C ILE A 181 -10.31 -13.84 10.47
N PHE A 182 -10.04 -12.90 9.56
CA PHE A 182 -10.22 -11.47 9.78
C PHE A 182 -11.58 -10.94 9.30
N SER A 183 -12.35 -11.77 8.61
CA SER A 183 -13.65 -11.44 8.04
C SER A 183 -13.60 -10.43 6.87
N VAL A 184 -14.75 -10.31 6.19
CA VAL A 184 -14.94 -9.37 5.07
C VAL A 184 -14.66 -7.93 5.49
N GLY A 185 -13.94 -7.23 4.65
CA GLY A 185 -13.61 -5.82 4.86
C GLY A 185 -12.33 -5.56 5.66
N PHE A 186 -11.72 -6.59 6.25
CA PHE A 186 -10.50 -6.47 7.06
C PHE A 186 -9.24 -7.05 6.41
N VAL A 187 -9.39 -7.71 5.25
CA VAL A 187 -8.28 -8.23 4.44
C VAL A 187 -8.01 -7.30 3.27
N THR A 188 -6.74 -6.99 3.05
CA THR A 188 -6.30 -6.09 1.98
C THR A 188 -5.13 -6.69 1.21
N THR A 189 -5.03 -6.29 -0.04
CA THR A 189 -3.80 -6.41 -0.83
C THR A 189 -3.49 -5.07 -1.48
N HIS A 190 -2.31 -4.96 -2.10
CA HIS A 190 -2.01 -3.82 -2.95
C HIS A 190 -1.31 -4.25 -4.23
N LEU A 191 -1.50 -3.43 -5.26
CA LEU A 191 -0.88 -3.55 -6.56
C LEU A 191 0.00 -2.34 -6.81
N ILE A 192 1.16 -2.58 -7.42
CA ILE A 192 2.08 -1.55 -7.88
C ILE A 192 1.88 -1.43 -9.39
N ILE A 193 1.39 -0.28 -9.82
CA ILE A 193 1.14 0.01 -11.23
C ILE A 193 2.41 0.56 -11.88
N GLY A 194 2.77 0.01 -13.03
CA GLY A 194 3.98 0.34 -13.79
C GLY A 194 5.06 -0.74 -13.74
N LEU A 195 4.67 -1.99 -13.44
CA LEU A 195 5.57 -3.15 -13.46
C LEU A 195 5.56 -3.91 -14.81
N GLY A 196 4.74 -3.46 -15.77
CA GLY A 196 4.62 -4.05 -17.11
C GLY A 196 3.23 -4.60 -17.45
N GLU A 197 2.26 -4.40 -16.56
CA GLU A 197 0.87 -4.79 -16.75
C GLU A 197 0.12 -3.87 -17.71
N THR A 198 -0.96 -4.40 -18.31
CA THR A 198 -1.94 -3.59 -19.00
C THR A 198 -3.04 -3.13 -18.04
N PRO A 199 -3.74 -2.01 -18.31
CA PRO A 199 -4.90 -1.59 -17.52
C PRO A 199 -5.98 -2.67 -17.41
N GLN A 200 -6.21 -3.45 -18.46
CA GLN A 200 -7.15 -4.57 -18.47
C GLN A 200 -6.75 -5.63 -17.43
N GLN A 201 -5.52 -6.10 -17.44
CA GLN A 201 -5.01 -7.09 -16.47
C GLN A 201 -5.17 -6.62 -15.02
N VAL A 202 -4.93 -5.32 -14.78
CA VAL A 202 -5.13 -4.74 -13.44
C VAL A 202 -6.59 -4.80 -13.02
N LEU A 203 -7.52 -4.37 -13.90
CA LEU A 203 -8.95 -4.35 -13.57
C LEU A 203 -9.54 -5.76 -13.46
N GLU A 204 -9.08 -6.72 -14.27
CA GLU A 204 -9.45 -8.15 -14.14
C GLU A 204 -9.10 -8.68 -12.74
N LEU A 205 -7.89 -8.41 -12.27
CA LEU A 205 -7.51 -8.82 -10.92
C LEU A 205 -8.29 -8.07 -9.84
N ILE A 206 -8.53 -6.77 -10.02
CA ILE A 206 -9.33 -5.97 -9.07
C ILE A 206 -10.74 -6.52 -8.95
N GLU A 207 -11.41 -6.82 -10.06
CA GLU A 207 -12.76 -7.40 -10.07
C GLU A 207 -12.77 -8.76 -9.38
N ARG A 208 -11.84 -9.66 -9.73
CA ARG A 208 -11.69 -10.96 -9.08
C ARG A 208 -11.52 -10.83 -7.55
N LEU A 209 -10.64 -9.96 -7.10
CA LEU A 209 -10.39 -9.74 -5.67
C LEU A 209 -11.57 -9.06 -4.97
N HIS A 210 -12.26 -8.14 -5.66
CA HIS A 210 -13.48 -7.51 -5.15
C HIS A 210 -14.58 -8.55 -4.92
N ASN A 211 -14.78 -9.47 -5.87
CA ASN A 211 -15.74 -10.57 -5.74
C ASN A 211 -15.39 -11.51 -4.56
N LEU A 212 -14.11 -11.71 -4.28
CA LEU A 212 -13.62 -12.41 -3.09
C LEU A 212 -13.68 -11.54 -1.81
N LYS A 213 -14.16 -10.28 -1.89
CA LYS A 213 -14.24 -9.35 -0.75
C LYS A 213 -12.88 -8.92 -0.17
N ILE A 214 -11.81 -8.99 -0.96
CA ILE A 214 -10.48 -8.50 -0.63
C ILE A 214 -10.35 -7.05 -1.13
N LYS A 215 -9.95 -6.14 -0.26
CA LYS A 215 -9.73 -4.73 -0.64
C LYS A 215 -8.40 -4.55 -1.36
N VAL A 216 -8.44 -3.89 -2.51
CA VAL A 216 -7.25 -3.61 -3.32
C VAL A 216 -6.86 -2.14 -3.19
N SER A 217 -5.59 -1.89 -2.83
CA SER A 217 -4.96 -0.57 -2.83
C SER A 217 -4.02 -0.41 -4.02
N LEU A 218 -3.89 0.79 -4.55
CA LEU A 218 -3.00 1.09 -5.67
C LEU A 218 -1.79 1.89 -5.23
N PHE A 219 -0.62 1.49 -5.72
CA PHE A 219 0.63 2.24 -5.62
C PHE A 219 1.18 2.49 -7.03
N ALA A 220 1.74 3.67 -7.28
CA ALA A 220 2.50 3.89 -8.49
C ALA A 220 3.93 3.38 -8.28
N PHE A 221 4.44 2.62 -9.23
CA PHE A 221 5.85 2.22 -9.24
C PHE A 221 6.74 3.46 -9.12
N THR A 222 7.75 3.36 -8.30
CA THR A 222 8.73 4.41 -8.10
C THR A 222 10.13 3.79 -8.19
N PRO A 223 10.90 4.11 -9.23
CA PRO A 223 12.27 3.60 -9.36
C PRO A 223 13.13 4.12 -8.21
N ILE A 224 13.84 3.23 -7.57
CA ILE A 224 14.76 3.54 -6.47
C ILE A 224 16.16 3.09 -6.88
N LYS A 225 17.12 3.99 -6.75
CA LYS A 225 18.54 3.72 -7.07
C LYS A 225 19.05 2.52 -6.24
N GLY A 226 19.75 1.61 -6.89
CA GLY A 226 20.31 0.40 -6.30
C GLY A 226 19.31 -0.76 -6.21
N THR A 227 18.09 -0.64 -6.76
CA THR A 227 17.15 -1.77 -6.91
C THR A 227 17.26 -2.37 -8.33
N ILE A 228 16.82 -3.62 -8.51
CA ILE A 228 16.82 -4.30 -9.82
C ILE A 228 16.06 -3.48 -10.87
N LEU A 229 14.93 -2.87 -10.47
CA LEU A 229 14.07 -2.09 -11.38
C LEU A 229 14.38 -0.58 -11.39
N GLN A 230 15.57 -0.16 -10.97
CA GLN A 230 15.94 1.27 -10.88
C GLN A 230 15.88 2.03 -12.20
N SER A 231 16.06 1.34 -13.34
CA SER A 231 16.03 1.93 -14.68
C SER A 231 14.65 1.98 -15.32
N ASN A 232 13.64 1.34 -14.70
CA ASN A 232 12.30 1.37 -15.22
C ASN A 232 11.64 2.73 -15.00
N SER A 233 10.73 3.10 -15.91
CA SER A 233 9.98 4.35 -15.82
C SER A 233 8.80 4.23 -14.83
N LYS A 234 8.40 5.36 -14.26
CA LYS A 234 7.10 5.46 -13.57
C LYS A 234 5.96 5.27 -14.58
N PRO A 235 4.78 4.81 -14.14
CA PRO A 235 3.62 4.75 -15.01
C PRO A 235 3.23 6.17 -15.47
N GLU A 236 2.71 6.29 -16.67
CA GLU A 236 2.09 7.54 -17.12
C GLU A 236 0.91 7.89 -16.21
N ILE A 237 0.80 9.17 -15.85
CA ILE A 237 -0.25 9.62 -14.92
C ILE A 237 -1.66 9.35 -15.47
N VAL A 238 -1.88 9.47 -16.77
CA VAL A 238 -3.19 9.19 -17.38
C VAL A 238 -3.57 7.71 -17.29
N ILE A 239 -2.59 6.80 -17.45
CA ILE A 239 -2.82 5.36 -17.29
C ILE A 239 -3.19 5.05 -15.84
N PHE A 240 -2.46 5.63 -14.88
CA PHE A 240 -2.77 5.46 -13.46
C PHE A 240 -4.18 6.01 -13.12
N ARG A 241 -4.57 7.17 -13.68
CA ARG A 241 -5.92 7.75 -13.51
C ARG A 241 -7.02 6.85 -14.09
N LYS A 242 -6.79 6.25 -15.26
CA LYS A 242 -7.73 5.27 -15.84
C LYS A 242 -7.92 4.08 -14.90
N ILE A 243 -6.84 3.54 -14.36
CA ILE A 243 -6.91 2.42 -13.41
C ILE A 243 -7.61 2.83 -12.10
N GLN A 244 -7.36 4.03 -11.57
CA GLN A 244 -8.06 4.55 -10.39
C GLN A 244 -9.57 4.68 -10.64
N LEU A 245 -9.97 5.24 -11.79
CA LEU A 245 -11.38 5.37 -12.17
C LEU A 245 -12.03 3.98 -12.33
N GLY A 246 -11.41 3.07 -13.10
CA GLY A 246 -11.93 1.71 -13.28
C GLY A 246 -12.07 0.95 -11.95
N ARG A 247 -11.07 1.06 -11.07
CA ARG A 247 -11.14 0.48 -9.72
C ARG A 247 -12.33 1.06 -8.92
N TYR A 248 -12.54 2.38 -8.97
CA TYR A 248 -13.66 3.02 -8.29
C TYR A 248 -15.00 2.51 -8.81
N LEU A 249 -15.15 2.44 -10.13
CA LEU A 249 -16.37 1.96 -10.78
C LEU A 249 -16.70 0.51 -10.40
N ILE A 250 -15.69 -0.37 -10.37
CA ILE A 250 -15.89 -1.77 -9.96
C ILE A 250 -16.29 -1.85 -8.48
N ILE A 251 -15.58 -1.17 -7.60
CA ILE A 251 -15.71 -1.36 -6.15
C ILE A 251 -16.91 -0.58 -5.56
N ASN A 252 -17.24 0.59 -6.10
CA ASN A 252 -18.18 1.52 -5.50
C ASN A 252 -19.49 1.66 -6.34
N GLU A 253 -19.39 1.49 -7.65
CA GLU A 253 -20.54 1.62 -8.56
C GLU A 253 -21.04 0.25 -9.10
N ASN A 254 -20.43 -0.85 -8.62
CA ASN A 254 -20.75 -2.22 -9.02
C ASN A 254 -20.69 -2.44 -10.55
N LYS A 255 -19.80 -1.73 -11.25
CA LYS A 255 -19.50 -1.99 -12.66
C LYS A 255 -18.66 -3.26 -12.79
N GLU A 256 -18.80 -3.95 -13.93
CA GLU A 256 -18.04 -5.13 -14.27
C GLU A 256 -17.10 -4.83 -15.45
N LEU A 257 -16.12 -5.68 -15.71
CA LEU A 257 -15.18 -5.51 -16.84
C LEU A 257 -15.89 -5.37 -18.19
N LYS A 258 -17.01 -6.05 -18.39
CA LYS A 258 -17.82 -5.95 -19.61
C LYS A 258 -18.40 -4.55 -19.86
N ASP A 259 -18.45 -3.70 -18.82
CA ASP A 259 -18.90 -2.31 -18.91
C ASP A 259 -17.82 -1.37 -19.45
N PHE A 260 -16.56 -1.86 -19.59
CA PHE A 260 -15.44 -1.11 -20.14
C PHE A 260 -15.11 -1.59 -21.56
N THR A 261 -14.54 -0.70 -22.37
CA THR A 261 -14.01 -1.09 -23.68
C THR A 261 -12.50 -1.01 -23.67
N PHE A 262 -11.85 -2.09 -24.08
CA PHE A 262 -10.40 -2.20 -24.18
C PHE A 262 -9.98 -2.32 -25.65
N ASN A 263 -8.80 -1.83 -26.00
CA ASN A 263 -8.18 -2.10 -27.29
C ASN A 263 -7.43 -3.45 -27.27
N SER A 264 -6.88 -3.86 -28.43
CA SER A 264 -6.12 -5.11 -28.57
C SER A 264 -4.85 -5.19 -27.72
N LYS A 265 -4.39 -4.05 -27.16
CA LYS A 265 -3.23 -3.98 -26.26
C LYS A 265 -3.64 -4.00 -24.78
N GLY A 266 -4.93 -4.13 -24.46
CA GLY A 266 -5.45 -4.11 -23.10
C GLY A 266 -5.50 -2.71 -22.46
N ASP A 267 -5.44 -1.64 -23.27
CA ASP A 267 -5.62 -0.29 -22.76
C ASP A 267 -7.10 0.09 -22.74
N ILE A 268 -7.55 0.83 -21.72
CA ILE A 268 -8.93 1.29 -21.61
C ILE A 268 -9.15 2.41 -22.61
N ILE A 269 -10.14 2.23 -23.51
CA ILE A 269 -10.55 3.24 -24.49
C ILE A 269 -11.88 3.90 -24.17
N LYS A 270 -12.77 3.21 -23.43
CA LYS A 270 -14.05 3.76 -22.96
C LYS A 270 -14.46 3.21 -21.59
N PHE A 271 -15.03 4.09 -20.76
CA PHE A 271 -15.63 3.75 -19.46
C PHE A 271 -17.16 3.64 -19.51
N ASN A 272 -17.78 3.98 -20.63
CA ASN A 272 -19.25 4.07 -20.77
C ASN A 272 -19.89 4.93 -19.66
N LEU A 273 -19.30 6.10 -19.43
CA LEU A 273 -19.77 7.16 -18.54
C LEU A 273 -20.10 8.40 -19.36
N ASN A 274 -21.08 9.19 -18.93
CA ASN A 274 -21.27 10.53 -19.46
C ASN A 274 -20.44 11.60 -18.70
N LYS A 275 -20.40 12.81 -19.25
CA LYS A 275 -19.61 13.93 -18.68
C LYS A 275 -20.04 14.29 -17.25
N LYS A 276 -21.34 14.21 -16.94
CA LYS A 276 -21.89 14.55 -15.63
C LYS A 276 -21.49 13.51 -14.59
N GLU A 277 -21.52 12.22 -14.94
CA GLU A 277 -21.08 11.14 -14.08
C GLU A 277 -19.60 11.23 -13.77
N LEU A 278 -18.74 11.43 -14.80
CA LEU A 278 -17.32 11.62 -14.58
C LEU A 278 -17.03 12.81 -13.63
N LYS A 279 -17.68 13.96 -13.88
CA LYS A 279 -17.53 15.15 -13.03
C LYS A 279 -17.97 14.87 -11.60
N ASN A 280 -19.11 14.23 -11.40
CA ASN A 280 -19.59 13.85 -10.06
C ASN A 280 -18.60 12.93 -9.32
N ILE A 281 -18.03 11.93 -10.01
CA ILE A 281 -17.03 11.03 -9.40
C ILE A 281 -15.79 11.82 -8.97
N ILE A 282 -15.30 12.74 -9.79
CA ILE A 282 -14.12 13.55 -9.48
C ILE A 282 -14.36 14.47 -8.28
N GLU A 283 -15.50 15.15 -8.24
CA GLU A 283 -15.81 16.15 -7.22
C GLU A 283 -16.24 15.54 -5.88
N ASN A 284 -17.01 14.44 -5.92
CA ASN A 284 -17.74 13.94 -4.75
C ASN A 284 -17.29 12.55 -4.27
N SER A 285 -16.21 11.99 -4.83
CA SER A 285 -15.72 10.68 -4.42
C SER A 285 -14.26 10.68 -3.98
N ASN A 286 -13.79 9.51 -3.54
CA ASN A 286 -12.39 9.27 -3.19
C ASN A 286 -11.64 8.47 -4.28
N ALA A 287 -12.15 8.44 -5.52
CA ALA A 287 -11.59 7.64 -6.61
C ALA A 287 -10.08 7.87 -6.82
N PHE A 288 -9.62 9.11 -6.72
CA PHE A 288 -8.25 9.53 -6.97
C PHE A 288 -7.41 9.74 -5.70
N MET A 289 -8.01 9.50 -4.54
CA MET A 289 -7.33 9.58 -3.24
C MET A 289 -6.57 8.30 -2.92
N THR A 290 -5.78 8.35 -1.85
CA THR A 290 -5.12 7.17 -1.31
C THR A 290 -6.14 6.08 -0.98
N SER A 291 -6.02 4.94 -1.62
CA SER A 291 -6.80 3.74 -1.33
C SER A 291 -6.12 2.90 -0.24
N GLY A 292 -6.91 2.24 0.61
CA GLY A 292 -6.37 1.40 1.70
C GLY A 292 -7.33 1.23 2.87
N CYS A 293 -6.77 1.09 4.06
CA CYS A 293 -7.54 1.04 5.30
C CYS A 293 -8.29 2.35 5.54
N PRO A 294 -9.44 2.33 6.24
CA PRO A 294 -10.14 3.56 6.60
C PRO A 294 -9.23 4.58 7.29
N GLY A 295 -9.25 5.80 6.79
CA GLY A 295 -8.44 6.90 7.31
C GLY A 295 -6.97 6.89 6.91
N CYS A 296 -6.51 5.95 6.10
CA CYS A 296 -5.13 5.89 5.62
C CYS A 296 -4.92 6.89 4.47
N ASN A 297 -3.97 7.82 4.63
CA ASN A 297 -3.68 8.83 3.61
C ASN A 297 -2.29 8.72 2.95
N ARG A 298 -1.34 8.01 3.54
CA ARG A 298 0.01 7.75 3.03
C ARG A 298 0.64 8.92 2.24
N PRO A 299 0.84 10.09 2.86
CA PRO A 299 1.30 11.26 2.12
C PRO A 299 2.61 11.01 1.40
N TYR A 300 2.62 11.21 0.08
CA TYR A 300 3.80 11.23 -0.79
C TYR A 300 4.63 9.93 -0.86
N TYR A 301 4.06 8.77 -0.54
CA TYR A 301 4.78 7.48 -0.59
C TYR A 301 5.29 7.13 -1.99
N THR A 302 4.52 7.48 -3.03
CA THR A 302 4.86 7.20 -4.45
C THR A 302 4.95 8.47 -5.30
N SER A 303 4.84 9.65 -4.68
CA SER A 303 4.84 10.94 -5.36
C SER A 303 5.73 11.93 -4.64
N LYS A 304 6.31 12.91 -5.37
CA LYS A 304 6.90 14.09 -4.74
C LYS A 304 5.79 15.10 -4.40
N PRO A 305 5.96 15.96 -3.37
CA PRO A 305 5.02 17.06 -3.13
C PRO A 305 4.80 17.99 -4.34
N SER A 306 5.84 18.16 -5.17
CA SER A 306 5.80 18.93 -6.42
C SER A 306 5.11 18.21 -7.59
N GLY A 307 4.63 16.97 -7.37
CA GLY A 307 3.94 16.20 -8.41
C GLY A 307 4.84 15.42 -9.37
N PRO A 308 4.22 14.71 -10.33
CA PRO A 308 2.79 14.42 -10.35
C PRO A 308 2.35 13.58 -9.14
N ILE A 309 1.17 13.89 -8.58
CA ILE A 309 0.62 13.17 -7.44
C ILE A 309 -0.27 12.03 -7.94
N TYR A 310 0.14 10.79 -7.72
CA TYR A 310 -0.61 9.60 -8.14
C TYR A 310 -1.82 9.33 -7.23
N ASN A 311 -1.61 9.32 -5.92
CA ASN A 311 -2.68 9.16 -4.93
C ASN A 311 -2.74 10.41 -4.05
N TYR A 312 -3.84 11.12 -4.09
CA TYR A 312 -3.98 12.31 -3.26
C TYR A 312 -4.20 11.93 -1.80
N PRO A 313 -3.43 12.51 -0.87
CA PRO A 313 -3.56 12.22 0.57
C PRO A 313 -4.72 12.98 1.24
N ARG A 314 -5.47 13.77 0.48
CA ARG A 314 -6.61 14.62 0.87
C ARG A 314 -7.61 14.74 -0.27
N GLY A 315 -8.72 15.38 -0.02
CA GLY A 315 -9.63 15.78 -1.09
C GLY A 315 -8.94 16.64 -2.16
N LEU A 316 -9.42 16.53 -3.37
CA LEU A 316 -8.91 17.29 -4.53
C LEU A 316 -9.28 18.77 -4.41
N ASN A 317 -8.36 19.65 -4.79
CA ASN A 317 -8.69 21.05 -5.05
C ASN A 317 -9.26 21.22 -6.48
N ILE A 318 -9.77 22.41 -6.79
CA ILE A 318 -10.43 22.70 -8.08
C ILE A 318 -9.48 22.45 -9.27
N THR A 319 -8.25 22.90 -9.19
CA THR A 319 -7.25 22.70 -10.27
C THR A 319 -6.97 21.21 -10.50
N GLU A 320 -6.81 20.43 -9.42
CA GLU A 320 -6.60 18.99 -9.50
C GLU A 320 -7.81 18.26 -10.10
N GLN A 321 -9.03 18.70 -9.78
CA GLN A 321 -10.27 18.18 -10.36
C GLN A 321 -10.34 18.46 -11.86
N GLU A 322 -10.01 19.67 -12.30
CA GLU A 322 -9.99 20.07 -13.71
C GLU A 322 -8.94 19.27 -14.50
N GLU A 323 -7.71 19.16 -13.98
CA GLU A 323 -6.64 18.37 -14.61
C GLU A 323 -7.06 16.90 -14.81
N ILE A 324 -7.65 16.28 -13.80
CA ILE A 324 -8.15 14.88 -13.90
C ILE A 324 -9.29 14.81 -14.90
N TYR A 325 -10.25 15.73 -14.86
CA TYR A 325 -11.38 15.76 -15.77
C TYR A 325 -10.90 15.83 -17.23
N HIS A 326 -10.04 16.78 -17.58
CA HIS A 326 -9.51 16.92 -18.93
C HIS A 326 -8.69 15.70 -19.38
N SER A 327 -7.92 15.09 -18.48
CA SER A 327 -7.13 13.90 -18.80
C SER A 327 -7.99 12.68 -19.14
N LEU A 328 -9.18 12.56 -18.53
CA LEU A 328 -10.08 11.41 -18.69
C LEU A 328 -11.23 11.65 -19.67
N LEU A 329 -11.50 12.89 -20.06
CA LEU A 329 -12.65 13.27 -20.89
C LEU A 329 -12.74 12.48 -22.21
N LYS A 330 -11.62 12.17 -22.84
CA LYS A 330 -11.57 11.41 -24.10
C LYS A 330 -11.89 9.91 -23.98
N PHE A 331 -11.98 9.40 -22.74
CA PHE A 331 -12.26 7.98 -22.46
C PHE A 331 -13.68 7.75 -21.94
N ILE A 332 -14.54 8.75 -21.97
CA ILE A 332 -15.97 8.63 -21.66
C ILE A 332 -16.78 8.67 -22.94
N LEU A 333 -17.85 7.85 -23.02
CA LEU A 333 -18.76 7.64 -24.18
C LEU A 333 -18.06 7.22 -25.46
#